data_cd9bd83f0d91c4a0fb85f6263cfb11da
#
_entry.id   cd9bd83f0d91c4a0fb85f6263cfb11da
#
_cell.length_a   1.000
_cell.length_b   1.000
_cell.length_c   1.000
_cell.angle_alpha   90.00
_cell.angle_beta   90.00
_cell.angle_gamma   90.00
#
_symmetry.space_group_name_H-M   'P 1'
#
loop_
_entity.id
_entity.type
_entity.pdbx_description
1 polymer ?
#
loop_
_entity_poly.entity_id
_entity_poly.type
_entity_poly.pdbx_seq_one_letter_code
_entity_poly.pdbx_strand_id
1 'polypeptide(L)'
;MGDLEDATKTARSMVVDYGMSDSLGLQYRYNSNESEQGKLSITMEVDRILKESHTRATNILTEHREELDIISAALMLKKTLYAAEIKELIEDHQSKQKALTKKNVSATEDNSSNENKFVLVDDHSPSTSSSN
;
A
#
# COMPACT_ATOMS: atom_id res chain seq x y z
N MET A 1 21.78 -11.29 -6.66
CA MET A 1 21.25 -12.65 -6.49
C MET A 1 21.18 -13.07 -5.02
N GLY A 2 22.00 -12.50 -4.11
CA GLY A 2 22.06 -12.84 -2.69
C GLY A 2 20.77 -12.59 -1.90
N ASP A 3 20.10 -11.47 -2.13
CA ASP A 3 18.97 -11.04 -1.30
C ASP A 3 17.78 -12.03 -1.30
N LEU A 4 17.45 -12.58 -2.46
CA LEU A 4 16.39 -13.58 -2.58
C LEU A 4 16.78 -14.92 -1.95
N GLU A 5 18.05 -15.28 -2.06
CA GLU A 5 18.61 -16.48 -1.42
C GLU A 5 18.56 -16.33 0.11
N ASP A 6 18.98 -15.19 0.63
CA ASP A 6 18.96 -14.89 2.07
C ASP A 6 17.53 -14.81 2.62
N ALA A 7 16.60 -14.21 1.89
CA ALA A 7 15.19 -14.22 2.24
C ALA A 7 14.63 -15.65 2.31
N THR A 8 14.98 -16.50 1.34
CA THR A 8 14.53 -17.91 1.32
C THR A 8 15.13 -18.71 2.48
N LYS A 9 16.42 -18.54 2.78
CA LYS A 9 17.06 -19.17 3.93
C LYS A 9 16.40 -18.74 5.23
N THR A 10 16.14 -17.43 5.40
CA THR A 10 15.48 -16.88 6.58
C THR A 10 14.07 -17.46 6.75
N ALA A 11 13.26 -17.45 5.70
CA ALA A 11 11.91 -18.01 5.74
C ALA A 11 11.93 -19.50 6.07
N ARG A 12 12.90 -20.26 5.54
CA ARG A 12 13.07 -21.67 5.86
C ARG A 12 13.45 -21.89 7.32
N SER A 13 14.39 -21.12 7.87
CA SER A 13 14.76 -21.19 9.28
C SER A 13 13.58 -20.83 10.19
N MET A 14 12.76 -19.85 9.83
CA MET A 14 11.53 -19.53 10.57
C MET A 14 10.61 -20.74 10.69
N VAL A 15 10.44 -21.51 9.62
CA VAL A 15 9.54 -22.66 9.59
C VAL A 15 10.17 -23.86 10.27
N VAL A 16 11.43 -24.22 9.94
CA VAL A 16 12.07 -25.48 10.31
C VAL A 16 12.74 -25.41 11.67
N ASP A 17 13.50 -24.32 11.92
CA ASP A 17 14.34 -24.21 13.11
C ASP A 17 13.59 -23.56 14.28
N TYR A 18 12.73 -22.58 13.99
CA TYR A 18 12.03 -21.79 15.02
C TYR A 18 10.56 -22.18 15.20
N GLY A 19 10.00 -23.04 14.33
CA GLY A 19 8.61 -23.48 14.43
C GLY A 19 7.58 -22.35 14.28
N MET A 20 7.93 -21.30 13.53
CA MET A 20 7.08 -20.13 13.31
C MET A 20 6.06 -20.36 12.18
N SER A 21 5.34 -21.47 12.23
CA SER A 21 4.32 -21.81 11.25
C SER A 21 3.06 -22.26 11.96
N ASP A 22 1.96 -21.56 11.73
CA ASP A 22 0.66 -21.90 12.29
C ASP A 22 0.14 -23.24 11.74
N SER A 23 0.45 -23.55 10.49
CA SER A 23 -0.01 -24.76 9.80
C SER A 23 0.78 -26.01 10.16
N LEU A 24 2.07 -25.87 10.50
CA LEU A 24 2.97 -26.98 10.78
C LEU A 24 3.20 -27.22 12.28
N GLY A 25 2.82 -26.24 13.12
CA GLY A 25 2.96 -26.30 14.57
C GLY A 25 4.41 -26.18 15.07
N LEU A 26 4.59 -26.37 16.38
CA LEU A 26 5.85 -26.10 17.11
C LEU A 26 6.87 -27.25 17.06
N GLN A 27 6.77 -28.17 16.11
CA GLN A 27 7.70 -29.28 16.03
C GLN A 27 9.01 -28.89 15.35
N TYR A 28 10.14 -29.10 16.03
CA TYR A 28 11.45 -29.04 15.41
C TYR A 28 11.59 -30.16 14.39
N ARG A 29 11.84 -29.81 13.14
CA ARG A 29 11.92 -30.76 12.05
C ARG A 29 13.36 -30.89 11.56
N TYR A 30 14.05 -31.91 12.06
CA TYR A 30 15.40 -32.22 11.62
C TYR A 30 15.38 -33.02 10.31
N ASN A 31 16.14 -32.55 9.33
CA ASN A 31 16.11 -32.91 7.90
C ASN A 31 16.36 -34.39 7.55
N SER A 32 16.72 -35.26 8.46
CA SER A 32 17.23 -36.60 8.11
C SER A 32 16.16 -37.66 7.86
N ASN A 33 14.91 -37.48 8.33
CA ASN A 33 13.85 -38.50 8.25
C ASN A 33 12.47 -37.94 7.87
N GLU A 34 12.39 -36.79 7.22
CA GLU A 34 11.08 -36.27 6.80
C GLU A 34 10.52 -37.03 5.61
N SER A 35 9.24 -37.38 5.69
CA SER A 35 8.49 -37.89 4.55
C SER A 35 8.45 -36.85 3.42
N GLU A 36 8.31 -37.28 2.18
CA GLU A 36 8.18 -36.38 1.02
C GLU A 36 7.02 -35.39 1.21
N GLN A 37 5.95 -35.82 1.90
CA GLN A 37 4.82 -34.96 2.24
C GLN A 37 5.19 -33.87 3.25
N GLY A 38 6.05 -34.17 4.22
CA GLY A 38 6.59 -33.20 5.18
C GLY A 38 7.43 -32.12 4.49
N LYS A 39 8.31 -32.54 3.58
CA LYS A 39 9.13 -31.63 2.77
C LYS A 39 8.28 -30.70 1.89
N LEU A 40 7.22 -31.24 1.29
CA LEU A 40 6.28 -30.44 0.48
C LEU A 40 5.55 -29.42 1.35
N SER A 41 5.06 -29.82 2.52
CA SER A 41 4.38 -28.92 3.44
C SER A 41 5.27 -27.76 3.90
N ILE A 42 6.55 -28.05 4.21
CA ILE A 42 7.54 -27.00 4.54
C ILE A 42 7.74 -26.05 3.37
N THR A 43 7.89 -26.59 2.15
CA THR A 43 8.09 -25.77 0.96
C THR A 43 6.90 -24.85 0.69
N MET A 44 5.68 -25.34 0.84
CA MET A 44 4.47 -24.54 0.70
C MET A 44 4.39 -23.41 1.74
N GLU A 45 4.78 -23.68 2.96
CA GLU A 45 4.75 -22.68 4.03
C GLU A 45 5.84 -21.60 3.83
N VAL A 46 7.04 -22.00 3.44
CA VAL A 46 8.10 -21.05 3.05
C VAL A 46 7.64 -20.15 1.91
N ASP A 47 7.00 -20.73 0.90
CA ASP A 47 6.46 -20.01 -0.26
C ASP A 47 5.37 -18.99 0.17
N ARG A 48 4.51 -19.38 1.12
CA ARG A 48 3.49 -18.50 1.70
C ARG A 48 4.14 -17.28 2.37
N ILE A 49 5.12 -17.52 3.25
CA ILE A 49 5.84 -16.45 3.97
C ILE A 49 6.52 -15.50 2.99
N LEU A 50 7.17 -16.03 1.97
CA LEU A 50 7.84 -15.21 0.95
C LEU A 50 6.85 -14.36 0.15
N LYS A 51 5.72 -14.93 -0.26
CA LYS A 51 4.66 -14.21 -1.00
C LYS A 51 4.03 -13.10 -0.16
N GLU A 52 3.72 -13.38 1.10
CA GLU A 52 3.18 -12.38 2.01
C GLU A 52 4.17 -11.23 2.26
N SER A 53 5.44 -11.58 2.49
CA SER A 53 6.50 -10.60 2.67
C SER A 53 6.72 -9.72 1.43
N HIS A 54 6.72 -10.33 0.25
CA HIS A 54 6.82 -9.61 -1.02
C HIS A 54 5.64 -8.66 -1.24
N THR A 55 4.43 -9.14 -1.01
CA THR A 55 3.21 -8.31 -1.12
C THR A 55 3.27 -7.13 -0.16
N ARG A 56 3.66 -7.36 1.09
CA ARG A 56 3.81 -6.32 2.10
C ARG A 56 4.85 -5.27 1.70
N ALA A 57 6.01 -5.71 1.22
CA ALA A 57 7.07 -4.81 0.76
C ALA A 57 6.60 -3.97 -0.45
N THR A 58 5.93 -4.60 -1.41
CA THR A 58 5.38 -3.93 -2.59
C THR A 58 4.35 -2.87 -2.19
N ASN A 59 3.45 -3.19 -1.26
CA ASN A 59 2.45 -2.24 -0.78
C ASN A 59 3.09 -1.03 -0.10
N ILE A 60 4.08 -1.25 0.78
CA ILE A 60 4.82 -0.18 1.44
C ILE A 60 5.51 0.74 0.42
N LEU A 61 6.21 0.17 -0.56
CA LEU A 61 6.89 0.95 -1.59
C LEU A 61 5.93 1.70 -2.51
N THR A 62 4.75 1.14 -2.76
CA THR A 62 3.72 1.79 -3.57
C THR A 62 3.08 2.94 -2.82
N GLU A 63 2.77 2.75 -1.54
CA GLU A 63 2.18 3.77 -0.67
C GLU A 63 3.14 4.96 -0.47
N HIS A 64 4.45 4.69 -0.33
CA HIS A 64 5.49 5.70 -0.11
C HIS A 64 6.28 6.04 -1.37
N ARG A 65 5.65 5.91 -2.55
CA ARG A 65 6.33 6.12 -3.83
C ARG A 65 6.92 7.52 -3.99
N GLU A 66 6.20 8.54 -3.58
CA GLU A 66 6.64 9.92 -3.68
C GLU A 66 7.85 10.21 -2.78
N GLU A 67 7.85 9.66 -1.56
CA GLU A 67 8.98 9.75 -0.63
C GLU A 67 10.22 9.05 -1.21
N LEU A 68 10.04 7.89 -1.82
CA LEU A 68 11.10 7.15 -2.49
C LEU A 68 11.72 7.96 -3.64
N ASP A 69 10.90 8.59 -4.47
CA ASP A 69 11.36 9.40 -5.61
C ASP A 69 12.16 10.62 -5.14
N ILE A 70 11.75 11.27 -4.03
CA ILE A 70 12.48 12.40 -3.43
C ILE A 70 13.83 11.97 -2.86
N ILE A 71 13.86 10.87 -2.12
CA ILE A 71 15.10 10.31 -1.57
C ILE A 71 16.06 9.92 -2.71
N SER A 72 15.52 9.30 -3.76
CA SER A 72 16.30 8.93 -4.94
C SER A 72 16.93 10.14 -5.63
N ALA A 73 16.15 11.19 -5.85
CA ALA A 73 16.64 12.44 -6.44
C ALA A 73 17.74 13.11 -5.58
N ALA A 74 17.53 13.18 -4.27
CA ALA A 74 18.52 13.71 -3.34
C ALA A 74 19.81 12.88 -3.31
N LEU A 75 19.69 11.54 -3.38
CA LEU A 75 20.82 10.63 -3.41
C LEU A 75 21.65 10.77 -4.69
N MET A 76 21.01 11.00 -5.83
CA MET A 76 21.68 11.25 -7.11
C MET A 76 22.54 12.53 -7.05
N LEU A 77 22.11 13.55 -6.30
CA LEU A 77 22.85 14.79 -6.15
C LEU A 77 24.00 14.70 -5.12
N LYS A 78 23.69 14.13 -3.94
CA LYS A 78 24.63 14.11 -2.80
C LYS A 78 25.50 12.84 -2.74
N LYS A 79 25.14 11.77 -3.47
CA LYS A 79 25.75 10.42 -3.45
C LYS A 79 25.66 9.69 -2.11
N THR A 80 25.51 10.40 -1.01
CA THR A 80 25.36 9.84 0.34
C THR A 80 24.35 10.69 1.09
N LEU A 81 23.40 10.04 1.77
CA LEU A 81 22.41 10.67 2.64
C LEU A 81 22.50 10.02 4.02
N TYR A 82 22.46 10.83 5.05
CA TYR A 82 22.38 10.38 6.43
C TYR A 82 20.93 10.32 6.91
N ALA A 83 20.66 9.50 7.93
CA ALA A 83 19.31 9.29 8.44
C ALA A 83 18.57 10.59 8.83
N ALA A 84 19.31 11.58 9.38
CA ALA A 84 18.74 12.89 9.72
C ALA A 84 18.26 13.66 8.48
N GLU A 85 19.04 13.66 7.40
CA GLU A 85 18.70 14.33 6.14
C GLU A 85 17.50 13.68 5.45
N ILE A 86 17.42 12.34 5.49
CA ILE A 86 16.27 11.60 4.94
C ILE A 86 14.99 11.99 5.69
N LYS A 87 15.05 12.06 7.01
CA LYS A 87 13.91 12.43 7.85
C LYS A 87 13.44 13.85 7.55
N GLU A 88 14.35 14.81 7.44
CA GLU A 88 14.04 16.20 7.09
C GLU A 88 13.39 16.30 5.70
N LEU A 89 13.90 15.58 4.70
CA LEU A 89 13.33 15.54 3.36
C LEU A 89 11.87 15.02 3.36
N ILE A 90 11.59 13.99 4.13
CA ILE A 90 10.24 13.42 4.26
C ILE A 90 9.30 14.38 4.97
N GLU A 91 9.72 14.99 6.08
CA GLU A 91 8.93 15.94 6.85
C GLU A 91 8.60 17.20 6.03
N ASP A 92 9.55 17.72 5.27
CA ASP A 92 9.36 18.85 4.34
C ASP A 92 8.33 18.52 3.24
N HIS A 93 8.42 17.32 2.68
CA HIS A 93 7.47 16.87 1.66
C HIS A 93 6.06 16.74 2.21
N GLN A 94 5.89 16.10 3.34
CA GLN A 94 4.59 15.93 4.00
C GLN A 94 3.95 17.28 4.39
N SER A 95 4.78 18.24 4.80
CA SER A 95 4.34 19.60 5.12
C SER A 95 3.82 20.35 3.89
N LYS A 96 4.50 20.21 2.75
CA LYS A 96 4.09 20.78 1.47
C LYS A 96 2.80 20.16 0.94
N GLN A 97 2.63 18.85 1.04
CA GLN A 97 1.39 18.17 0.65
C GLN A 97 0.19 18.61 1.49
N LYS A 98 0.35 18.70 2.80
CA LYS A 98 -0.71 19.20 3.70
C LYS A 98 -1.12 20.64 3.37
N ALA A 99 -0.17 21.49 2.98
CA ALA A 99 -0.45 22.86 2.58
C ALA A 99 -1.21 22.96 1.24
N LEU A 100 -0.89 22.08 0.28
CA LEU A 100 -1.58 22.00 -1.02
C LEU A 100 -3.00 21.47 -0.87
N THR A 101 -3.22 20.46 -0.05
CA THR A 101 -4.54 19.89 0.22
C THR A 101 -5.47 20.92 0.88
N LYS A 102 -4.96 21.73 1.82
CA LYS A 102 -5.73 22.83 2.43
C LYS A 102 -6.12 23.92 1.43
N LYS A 103 -5.26 24.25 0.47
CA LYS A 103 -5.58 25.22 -0.58
C LYS A 103 -6.67 24.72 -1.54
N ASN A 104 -6.68 23.45 -1.88
CA ASN A 104 -7.67 22.87 -2.78
C ASN A 104 -9.05 22.74 -2.13
N VAL A 105 -9.13 22.48 -0.82
CA VAL A 105 -10.41 22.44 -0.08
C VAL A 105 -11.03 23.82 0.02
N SER A 106 -10.25 24.87 0.26
CA SER A 106 -10.77 26.26 0.33
C SER A 106 -11.22 26.82 -1.02
N ALA A 107 -10.68 26.32 -2.14
CA ALA A 107 -11.08 26.73 -3.48
C ALA A 107 -12.39 26.07 -3.97
N THR A 108 -12.83 24.98 -3.32
CA THR A 108 -14.06 24.26 -3.69
C THR A 108 -15.28 24.81 -2.97
N GLU A 109 -15.11 25.46 -1.83
CA GLU A 109 -16.21 26.05 -1.06
C GLU A 109 -16.72 27.38 -1.65
N ASP A 110 -15.90 28.13 -2.37
CA ASP A 110 -16.29 29.41 -2.99
C ASP A 110 -17.11 29.25 -4.28
N ASN A 111 -17.21 28.06 -4.87
CA ASN A 111 -17.93 27.85 -6.11
C ASN A 111 -19.33 27.23 -5.94
N SER A 112 -19.76 26.97 -4.71
CA SER A 112 -21.09 26.37 -4.42
C SER A 112 -22.17 27.40 -4.09
N SER A 113 -21.87 28.70 -4.12
CA SER A 113 -22.81 29.75 -3.69
C SER A 113 -23.47 30.53 -4.83
N ASN A 114 -23.29 30.16 -6.08
CA ASN A 114 -23.80 30.99 -7.21
C ASN A 114 -24.68 30.26 -8.23
N GLU A 115 -25.25 29.11 -7.91
CA GLU A 115 -26.25 28.47 -8.78
C GLU A 115 -27.54 28.11 -8.00
N ASN A 116 -28.27 29.14 -7.56
CA ASN A 116 -29.69 28.96 -7.21
C ASN A 116 -30.48 30.25 -7.46
N LYS A 117 -30.61 30.62 -8.72
CA LYS A 117 -31.63 31.59 -9.14
C LYS A 117 -32.10 31.28 -10.56
N PHE A 118 -32.92 30.25 -10.69
CA PHE A 118 -33.78 30.15 -11.85
C PHE A 118 -35.22 29.96 -11.39
N VAL A 119 -36.00 30.92 -11.83
CA VAL A 119 -37.36 31.29 -11.57
C VAL A 119 -38.32 30.20 -12.02
N LEU A 120 -39.27 29.86 -11.13
CA LEU A 120 -40.54 29.23 -11.46
C LEU A 120 -41.34 30.17 -12.35
N VAL A 121 -41.73 29.66 -13.51
CA VAL A 121 -42.84 30.25 -14.27
C VAL A 121 -43.89 29.18 -14.42
N ASP A 122 -45.02 29.44 -13.76
CA ASP A 122 -46.29 28.79 -13.97
C ASP A 122 -46.76 28.98 -15.39
N ASP A 123 -47.29 27.93 -16.02
CA ASP A 123 -48.41 28.09 -16.94
C ASP A 123 -49.29 26.83 -17.01
N HIS A 124 -50.41 26.97 -16.48
CA HIS A 124 -51.81 26.73 -16.76
C HIS A 124 -52.14 25.63 -17.78
N SER A 125 -52.98 24.73 -17.27
CA SER A 125 -53.91 23.80 -17.97
C SER A 125 -54.75 24.49 -19.08
N PRO A 126 -55.54 23.79 -19.91
CA PRO A 126 -56.48 22.73 -19.55
C PRO A 126 -56.77 21.60 -20.56
N SER A 127 -57.34 20.53 -19.98
CA SER A 127 -58.44 19.66 -20.47
C SER A 127 -58.75 19.50 -21.99
N THR A 128 -58.96 18.29 -22.41
CA THR A 128 -60.24 17.70 -22.90
C THR A 128 -59.93 16.28 -23.40
N SER A 129 -60.54 15.26 -22.82
CA SER A 129 -61.72 14.53 -23.22
C SER A 129 -61.63 13.77 -24.55
N SER A 130 -61.92 12.53 -24.46
CA SER A 130 -62.89 11.69 -25.22
C SER A 130 -62.31 10.49 -25.94
N SER A 131 -62.73 9.35 -25.47
CA SER A 131 -63.43 8.26 -26.19
C SER A 131 -62.77 7.63 -27.43
N ASN A 132 -62.39 6.40 -27.38
CA ASN A 132 -63.18 5.24 -27.82
C ASN A 132 -62.46 3.96 -27.42
#